data_2c35f96e0a0bd31c8d62ceba37254d64
#
_entry.id   2c35f96e0a0bd31c8d62ceba37254d64
#
_cell.length_a   1.000
_cell.length_b   1.000
_cell.length_c   1.000
_cell.angle_alpha   90.00
_cell.angle_beta   90.00
_cell.angle_gamma   90.00
#
_symmetry.space_group_name_H-M   'P 1'
#
loop_
_entity.id
_entity.type
_entity.pdbx_description
1 polymer ?
#
loop_
_entity_poly.entity_id
_entity_poly.type
_entity_poly.pdbx_seq_one_letter_code
_entity_poly.pdbx_strand_id
1 'polypeptide(L)'
;MTKLSVKNLDHLGIIATIVDELGIVDYINEQLQKNDRAEISAGLVVKAMILNGLGFTHSPLYLFSQFFEDKPLEHLLGKGVKASYLNDDRLGRVLDLIFMAGISRLFIGICLRAVEIFKIMMRSSHLDSSSLSEEKDVHANHVEAFNSAIRR
;
A
#
# COMPACT_ATOMS: atom_id res chain seq x y z
N MET A 1 -36.83 2.42 -15.22
CA MET A 1 -35.66 2.80 -16.02
C MET A 1 -34.41 2.48 -15.23
N THR A 2 -33.61 1.54 -15.69
CA THR A 2 -32.34 1.14 -14.99
C THR A 2 -31.33 2.25 -15.27
N LYS A 3 -30.92 2.95 -14.22
CA LYS A 3 -29.92 4.03 -14.33
C LYS A 3 -28.54 3.36 -14.53
N LEU A 4 -27.98 3.48 -15.73
CA LEU A 4 -26.63 3.00 -16.02
C LEU A 4 -25.64 3.88 -15.25
N SER A 5 -24.85 3.29 -14.36
CA SER A 5 -23.76 3.97 -13.67
C SER A 5 -22.44 3.52 -14.29
N VAL A 6 -21.71 4.47 -14.90
CA VAL A 6 -20.36 4.22 -15.45
C VAL A 6 -19.34 4.72 -14.45
N LYS A 7 -18.36 3.88 -14.11
CA LYS A 7 -17.24 4.21 -13.22
C LYS A 7 -15.93 4.02 -13.98
N ASN A 8 -14.99 4.90 -13.75
CA ASN A 8 -13.70 4.88 -14.41
C ASN A 8 -12.69 4.07 -13.61
N LEU A 9 -12.12 3.04 -14.21
CA LEU A 9 -11.12 2.18 -13.58
C LEU A 9 -9.69 2.71 -13.79
N ASP A 10 -9.46 3.38 -14.95
CA ASP A 10 -8.14 3.85 -15.39
C ASP A 10 -7.06 2.76 -15.28
N HIS A 11 -5.82 3.16 -14.99
CA HIS A 11 -4.70 2.25 -14.74
C HIS A 11 -4.72 1.60 -13.34
N LEU A 12 -5.63 2.03 -12.45
CA LEU A 12 -5.72 1.51 -11.08
C LEU A 12 -6.00 0.00 -11.02
N GLY A 13 -6.68 -0.53 -12.05
CA GLY A 13 -6.90 -1.97 -12.17
C GLY A 13 -5.61 -2.76 -12.27
N ILE A 14 -4.62 -2.27 -13.03
CA ILE A 14 -3.31 -2.91 -13.18
C ILE A 14 -2.58 -2.89 -11.83
N ILE A 15 -2.56 -1.73 -11.16
CA ILE A 15 -1.92 -1.58 -9.85
C ILE A 15 -2.58 -2.50 -8.83
N ALA A 16 -3.92 -2.53 -8.78
CA ALA A 16 -4.66 -3.40 -7.88
C ALA A 16 -4.31 -4.87 -8.07
N THR A 17 -4.19 -5.33 -9.32
CA THR A 17 -3.82 -6.71 -9.65
C THR A 17 -2.41 -7.03 -9.16
N ILE A 18 -1.43 -6.14 -9.38
CA ILE A 18 -0.05 -6.34 -8.91
C ILE A 18 -0.02 -6.42 -7.37
N VAL A 19 -0.76 -5.56 -6.67
CA VAL A 19 -0.87 -5.60 -5.21
C VAL A 19 -1.45 -6.93 -4.72
N ASP A 20 -2.44 -7.48 -5.44
CA ASP A 20 -3.06 -8.77 -5.13
C ASP A 20 -2.11 -9.93 -5.42
N GLU A 21 -1.43 -9.94 -6.56
CA GLU A 21 -0.42 -10.96 -6.91
C GLU A 21 0.74 -11.01 -5.90
N LEU A 22 1.18 -9.86 -5.41
CA LEU A 22 2.18 -9.77 -4.36
C LEU A 22 1.67 -10.20 -2.97
N GLY A 23 0.35 -10.37 -2.81
CA GLY A 23 -0.26 -10.72 -1.53
C GLY A 23 -0.04 -9.66 -0.46
N ILE A 24 0.04 -8.38 -0.85
CA ILE A 24 0.35 -7.27 0.08
C ILE A 24 -0.73 -7.15 1.15
N VAL A 25 -2.00 -7.33 0.80
CA VAL A 25 -3.12 -7.21 1.74
C VAL A 25 -2.98 -8.22 2.88
N ASP A 26 -2.74 -9.48 2.55
CA ASP A 26 -2.60 -10.54 3.54
C ASP A 26 -1.33 -10.36 4.36
N TYR A 27 -0.22 -10.05 3.70
CA TYR A 27 1.04 -9.78 4.38
C TYR A 27 0.91 -8.65 5.42
N ILE A 28 0.31 -7.53 5.06
CA ILE A 28 0.11 -6.41 6.00
C ILE A 28 -0.82 -6.81 7.15
N ASN A 29 -1.90 -7.55 6.86
CA ASN A 29 -2.81 -8.04 7.89
C ASN A 29 -2.13 -9.01 8.88
N GLU A 30 -1.16 -9.79 8.42
CA GLU A 30 -0.36 -10.69 9.26
C GLU A 30 0.65 -9.93 10.13
N GLN A 31 1.27 -8.87 9.59
CA GLN A 31 2.29 -8.10 10.30
C GLN A 31 1.73 -7.08 11.29
N LEU A 32 0.52 -6.58 11.04
CA LEU A 32 -0.15 -5.61 11.90
C LEU A 32 -1.14 -6.31 12.83
N GLN A 33 -1.34 -5.74 14.01
CA GLN A 33 -2.32 -6.26 14.96
C GLN A 33 -3.74 -6.19 14.35
N LYS A 34 -4.44 -7.31 14.38
CA LYS A 34 -5.83 -7.37 13.93
C LYS A 34 -6.70 -6.50 14.83
N ASN A 35 -7.47 -5.64 14.23
CA ASN A 35 -8.58 -4.96 14.89
C ASN A 35 -9.90 -5.55 14.38
N ASP A 36 -10.43 -6.53 15.10
CA ASP A 36 -11.64 -7.27 14.70
C ASP A 36 -12.91 -6.39 14.67
N ARG A 37 -12.84 -5.17 15.21
CA ARG A 37 -13.96 -4.22 15.19
C ARG A 37 -13.93 -3.27 13.99
N ALA A 38 -12.89 -3.33 13.17
CA ALA A 38 -12.77 -2.42 12.03
C ALA A 38 -13.58 -2.93 10.82
N GLU A 39 -14.32 -2.04 10.18
CA GLU A 39 -15.12 -2.32 8.98
C GLU A 39 -14.27 -2.70 7.76
N ILE A 40 -13.00 -2.30 7.75
CA ILE A 40 -12.03 -2.59 6.70
C ILE A 40 -10.68 -2.97 7.32
N SER A 41 -10.02 -4.00 6.77
CA SER A 41 -8.71 -4.46 7.26
C SER A 41 -7.58 -3.46 7.00
N ALA A 42 -6.51 -3.54 7.79
CA ALA A 42 -5.34 -2.68 7.60
C ALA A 42 -4.70 -2.89 6.22
N GLY A 43 -4.62 -4.13 5.74
CA GLY A 43 -4.08 -4.44 4.42
C GLY A 43 -4.88 -3.81 3.27
N LEU A 44 -6.21 -3.79 3.37
CA LEU A 44 -7.06 -3.11 2.38
C LEU A 44 -6.91 -1.58 2.42
N VAL A 45 -6.71 -1.01 3.62
CA VAL A 45 -6.40 0.42 3.76
C VAL A 45 -5.06 0.73 3.10
N VAL A 46 -4.03 -0.09 3.31
CA VAL A 46 -2.72 0.07 2.63
C VAL A 46 -2.87 -0.06 1.12
N LYS A 47 -3.62 -1.06 0.63
CA LYS A 47 -3.92 -1.17 -0.81
C LYS A 47 -4.58 0.10 -1.35
N ALA A 48 -5.56 0.66 -0.64
CA ALA A 48 -6.20 1.91 -1.03
C ALA A 48 -5.20 3.09 -1.04
N MET A 49 -4.29 3.19 -0.06
CA MET A 49 -3.23 4.20 -0.04
C MET A 49 -2.29 4.08 -1.25
N ILE A 50 -1.90 2.86 -1.63
CA ILE A 50 -1.08 2.61 -2.82
C ILE A 50 -1.82 3.08 -4.09
N LEU A 51 -3.09 2.73 -4.23
CA LEU A 51 -3.91 3.13 -5.38
C LEU A 51 -4.07 4.66 -5.48
N ASN A 52 -4.27 5.35 -4.35
CA ASN A 52 -4.33 6.80 -4.34
C ASN A 52 -2.98 7.44 -4.68
N GLY A 53 -1.88 6.92 -4.12
CA GLY A 53 -0.54 7.47 -4.33
C GLY A 53 -0.01 7.27 -5.76
N LEU A 54 -0.43 6.19 -6.43
CA LEU A 54 -0.05 5.87 -7.81
C LEU A 54 -1.12 6.28 -8.83
N GLY A 55 -2.21 6.92 -8.39
CA GLY A 55 -3.23 7.47 -9.27
C GLY A 55 -2.73 8.69 -10.05
N PHE A 56 -3.37 8.99 -11.20
CA PHE A 56 -3.07 10.21 -11.97
C PHE A 56 -3.39 11.49 -11.18
N THR A 57 -4.38 11.40 -10.29
CA THR A 57 -4.72 12.44 -9.33
C THR A 57 -4.72 11.80 -7.95
N HIS A 58 -3.90 12.31 -7.05
CA HIS A 58 -3.89 11.87 -5.66
C HIS A 58 -4.64 12.86 -4.79
N SER A 59 -5.27 12.37 -3.75
CA SER A 59 -5.99 13.19 -2.79
C SER A 59 -5.31 13.13 -1.43
N PRO A 60 -5.21 14.26 -0.71
CA PRO A 60 -4.74 14.25 0.67
C PRO A 60 -5.70 13.46 1.57
N LEU A 61 -5.24 13.09 2.77
CA LEU A 61 -5.96 12.21 3.70
C LEU A 61 -7.40 12.64 3.96
N TYR A 62 -7.67 13.93 4.12
CA TYR A 62 -9.01 14.45 4.41
C TYR A 62 -9.98 14.41 3.21
N LEU A 63 -9.48 14.21 1.99
CA LEU A 63 -10.27 14.01 0.77
C LEU A 63 -10.18 12.57 0.23
N PHE A 64 -9.56 11.67 0.98
CA PHE A 64 -9.23 10.35 0.51
C PHE A 64 -10.47 9.52 0.15
N SER A 65 -11.53 9.59 0.93
CA SER A 65 -12.80 8.92 0.62
C SER A 65 -13.42 9.42 -0.68
N GLN A 66 -13.30 10.72 -0.98
CA GLN A 66 -13.82 11.34 -2.20
C GLN A 66 -13.12 10.82 -3.46
N PHE A 67 -11.81 10.54 -3.37
CA PHE A 67 -11.06 9.93 -4.48
C PHE A 67 -11.70 8.62 -4.96
N PHE A 68 -12.31 7.87 -4.05
CA PHE A 68 -12.92 6.58 -4.36
C PHE A 68 -14.41 6.62 -4.67
N GLU A 69 -15.11 7.75 -4.54
CA GLU A 69 -16.57 7.82 -4.76
C GLU A 69 -16.98 7.48 -6.19
N ASP A 70 -16.18 7.91 -7.18
CA ASP A 70 -16.39 7.68 -8.60
C ASP A 70 -15.66 6.44 -9.14
N LYS A 71 -14.88 5.74 -8.30
CA LYS A 71 -14.13 4.53 -8.67
C LYS A 71 -14.93 3.26 -8.43
N PRO A 72 -14.68 2.19 -9.20
CA PRO A 72 -15.29 0.88 -8.97
C PRO A 72 -14.64 0.16 -7.79
N LEU A 73 -14.96 0.57 -6.55
CA LEU A 73 -14.35 0.09 -5.32
C LEU A 73 -14.36 -1.43 -5.15
N GLU A 74 -15.44 -2.09 -5.52
CA GLU A 74 -15.54 -3.55 -5.41
C GLU A 74 -14.54 -4.28 -6.31
N HIS A 75 -14.21 -3.71 -7.46
CA HIS A 75 -13.17 -4.26 -8.34
C HIS A 75 -11.76 -3.97 -7.83
N LEU A 76 -11.57 -2.83 -7.18
CA LEU A 76 -10.25 -2.40 -6.70
C LEU A 76 -9.90 -2.98 -5.32
N LEU A 77 -10.86 -3.03 -4.41
CA LEU A 77 -10.64 -3.35 -2.99
C LEU A 77 -11.40 -4.59 -2.50
N GLY A 78 -12.35 -5.10 -3.29
CA GLY A 78 -13.16 -6.26 -2.94
C GLY A 78 -14.60 -5.92 -2.58
N LYS A 79 -15.45 -6.97 -2.57
CA LYS A 79 -16.89 -6.82 -2.35
C LYS A 79 -17.22 -6.23 -0.98
N GLY A 80 -18.22 -5.36 -0.96
CA GLY A 80 -18.74 -4.77 0.26
C GLY A 80 -17.92 -3.61 0.83
N VAL A 81 -16.78 -3.26 0.22
CA VAL A 81 -15.99 -2.09 0.64
C VAL A 81 -16.68 -0.80 0.19
N LYS A 82 -16.83 0.14 1.12
CA LYS A 82 -17.43 1.46 0.88
C LYS A 82 -16.38 2.55 1.03
N ALA A 83 -16.50 3.63 0.25
CA ALA A 83 -15.61 4.79 0.35
C ALA A 83 -15.59 5.40 1.77
N SER A 84 -16.73 5.38 2.47
CA SER A 84 -16.86 5.88 3.85
C SER A 84 -16.01 5.13 4.88
N TYR A 85 -15.56 3.89 4.59
CA TYR A 85 -14.66 3.14 5.46
C TYR A 85 -13.21 3.64 5.38
N LEU A 86 -12.90 4.40 4.31
CA LEU A 86 -11.58 4.98 4.05
C LEU A 86 -11.51 6.43 4.55
N ASN A 87 -12.01 6.68 5.76
CA ASN A 87 -11.95 7.99 6.39
C ASN A 87 -10.55 8.26 6.99
N ASP A 88 -10.27 9.53 7.27
CA ASP A 88 -9.00 10.01 7.81
C ASP A 88 -8.61 9.35 9.14
N ASP A 89 -9.58 9.13 10.03
CA ASP A 89 -9.38 8.47 11.32
C ASP A 89 -8.91 7.00 11.14
N ARG A 90 -9.52 6.26 10.20
CA ARG A 90 -9.09 4.89 9.90
C ARG A 90 -7.72 4.85 9.24
N LEU A 91 -7.44 5.77 8.30
CA LEU A 91 -6.14 5.89 7.67
C LEU A 91 -5.05 6.24 8.69
N GLY A 92 -5.29 7.23 9.56
CA GLY A 92 -4.37 7.63 10.61
C GLY A 92 -3.99 6.46 11.53
N ARG A 93 -4.99 5.70 12.02
CA ARG A 93 -4.73 4.51 12.85
C ARG A 93 -3.90 3.44 12.14
N VAL A 94 -4.10 3.24 10.84
CA VAL A 94 -3.29 2.27 10.09
C VAL A 94 -1.87 2.78 9.89
N LEU A 95 -1.67 4.07 9.65
CA LEU A 95 -0.34 4.69 9.58
C LEU A 95 0.41 4.55 10.92
N ASP A 96 -0.26 4.75 12.06
CA ASP A 96 0.33 4.52 13.38
C ASP A 96 0.79 3.06 13.55
N LEU A 97 -0.05 2.10 13.16
CA LEU A 97 0.31 0.68 13.22
C LEU A 97 1.51 0.34 12.33
N ILE A 98 1.56 0.90 11.12
CA ILE A 98 2.70 0.74 10.20
C ILE A 98 3.98 1.32 10.80
N PHE A 99 3.88 2.51 11.39
CA PHE A 99 5.02 3.15 12.07
C PHE A 99 5.53 2.27 13.22
N MET A 100 4.65 1.78 14.09
CA MET A 100 5.00 0.91 15.21
C MET A 100 5.59 -0.44 14.76
N ALA A 101 5.12 -1.02 13.67
CA ALA A 101 5.64 -2.25 13.10
C ALA A 101 7.01 -2.09 12.42
N GLY A 102 7.39 -0.86 12.09
CA GLY A 102 8.62 -0.51 11.39
C GLY A 102 8.44 -0.53 9.86
N ILE A 103 8.38 0.66 9.29
CA ILE A 103 8.13 0.88 7.84
C ILE A 103 9.11 0.10 6.97
N SER A 104 10.41 0.17 7.31
CA SER A 104 11.47 -0.51 6.56
C SER A 104 11.33 -2.02 6.56
N ARG A 105 10.97 -2.60 7.70
CA ARG A 105 10.74 -4.04 7.84
C ARG A 105 9.59 -4.48 6.92
N LEU A 106 8.49 -3.74 6.93
CA LEU A 106 7.33 -4.03 6.08
C LEU A 106 7.70 -3.89 4.60
N PHE A 107 8.41 -2.82 4.23
CA PHE A 107 8.86 -2.58 2.87
C PHE A 107 9.79 -3.68 2.35
N ILE A 108 10.81 -4.07 3.13
CA ILE A 108 11.72 -5.17 2.78
C ILE A 108 10.94 -6.47 2.57
N GLY A 109 9.97 -6.78 3.42
CA GLY A 109 9.14 -7.97 3.26
C GLY A 109 8.34 -7.97 1.95
N ILE A 110 7.82 -6.82 1.53
CA ILE A 110 7.14 -6.67 0.23
C ILE A 110 8.15 -6.85 -0.92
N CYS A 111 9.33 -6.24 -0.83
CA CYS A 111 10.37 -6.38 -1.84
C CYS A 111 10.82 -7.84 -2.02
N LEU A 112 11.02 -8.57 -0.93
CA LEU A 112 11.40 -9.98 -0.99
C LEU A 112 10.30 -10.84 -1.66
N ARG A 113 9.03 -10.59 -1.36
CA ARG A 113 7.90 -11.23 -2.04
C ARG A 113 7.91 -10.94 -3.56
N ALA A 114 8.16 -9.69 -3.95
CA ALA A 114 8.25 -9.32 -5.35
C ALA A 114 9.39 -10.05 -6.08
N VAL A 115 10.57 -10.14 -5.45
CA VAL A 115 11.72 -10.89 -5.97
C VAL A 115 11.38 -12.37 -6.17
N GLU A 116 10.72 -12.98 -5.20
CA GLU A 116 10.34 -14.38 -5.25
C GLU A 116 9.27 -14.68 -6.32
N ILE A 117 8.19 -13.89 -6.32
CA ILE A 117 7.04 -14.11 -7.21
C ILE A 117 7.41 -13.83 -8.67
N PHE A 118 8.10 -12.72 -8.92
CA PHE A 118 8.47 -12.32 -10.28
C PHE A 118 9.83 -12.85 -10.72
N LYS A 119 10.51 -13.66 -9.88
CA LYS A 119 11.83 -14.26 -10.15
C LYS A 119 12.84 -13.23 -10.62
N ILE A 120 12.88 -12.09 -9.95
CA ILE A 120 13.75 -10.97 -10.31
C ILE A 120 15.20 -11.35 -10.00
N MET A 121 16.05 -11.39 -11.04
CA MET A 121 17.48 -11.63 -10.86
C MET A 121 18.15 -10.34 -10.40
N MET A 122 18.54 -10.29 -9.15
CA MET A 122 19.25 -9.14 -8.56
C MET A 122 20.74 -9.22 -8.88
N ARG A 123 21.16 -8.70 -10.04
CA ARG A 123 22.57 -8.65 -10.45
C ARG A 123 23.27 -7.35 -10.06
N SER A 124 22.52 -6.29 -9.85
CA SER A 124 23.01 -4.98 -9.41
C SER A 124 21.93 -4.23 -8.66
N SER A 125 22.32 -3.44 -7.67
CA SER A 125 21.43 -2.53 -6.97
C SER A 125 21.90 -1.09 -7.21
N HIS A 126 20.99 -0.22 -7.63
CA HIS A 126 21.23 1.22 -7.73
C HIS A 126 20.47 1.89 -6.58
N LEU A 127 21.19 2.72 -5.84
CA LEU A 127 20.59 3.56 -4.80
C LEU A 127 20.38 4.95 -5.40
N ASP A 128 19.12 5.36 -5.53
CA ASP A 128 18.79 6.73 -5.86
C ASP A 128 18.58 7.50 -4.55
N SER A 129 19.44 8.51 -4.33
CA SER A 129 19.30 9.41 -3.19
C SER A 129 18.40 10.58 -3.60
N SER A 130 17.10 10.48 -3.33
CA SER A 130 16.28 11.68 -3.27
C SER A 130 16.66 12.46 -2.01
N SER A 131 17.28 13.62 -2.17
CA SER A 131 17.60 14.51 -1.06
C SER A 131 16.32 15.14 -0.49
N LEU A 132 15.71 14.47 0.48
CA LEU A 132 14.89 15.15 1.47
C LEU A 132 15.91 15.70 2.49
N SER A 133 16.06 17.01 2.51
CA SER A 133 16.90 17.72 3.46
C SER A 133 16.24 17.75 4.83
N GLU A 134 16.22 16.60 5.52
CA GLU A 134 16.10 16.49 6.97
C GLU A 134 16.23 15.02 7.38
N GLU A 135 17.17 14.76 8.27
CA GLU A 135 17.55 13.49 8.93
C GLU A 135 18.61 12.63 8.26
N LYS A 136 19.87 12.94 8.64
CA LYS A 136 21.06 12.21 8.23
C LYS A 136 21.22 10.78 8.78
N ASP A 137 20.40 10.35 9.72
CA ASP A 137 20.65 9.11 10.47
C ASP A 137 19.80 7.90 10.08
N VAL A 138 18.77 8.07 9.26
CA VAL A 138 17.85 6.96 8.90
C VAL A 138 18.34 6.15 7.69
N HIS A 139 19.10 6.75 6.78
CA HIS A 139 19.46 6.10 5.51
C HIS A 139 20.51 4.99 5.63
N ALA A 140 21.47 5.11 6.53
CA ALA A 140 22.55 4.10 6.67
C ALA A 140 22.00 2.73 7.11
N ASN A 141 21.05 2.73 8.04
CA ASN A 141 20.48 1.49 8.59
C ASN A 141 19.58 0.73 7.60
N HIS A 142 18.94 1.42 6.65
CA HIS A 142 18.06 0.81 5.67
C HIS A 142 18.82 0.01 4.60
N VAL A 143 19.94 0.55 4.13
CA VAL A 143 20.79 -0.10 3.10
C VAL A 143 21.46 -1.33 3.65
N GLU A 144 21.93 -1.29 4.89
CA GLU A 144 22.56 -2.45 5.55
C GLU A 144 21.54 -3.57 5.81
N ALA A 145 20.32 -3.24 6.27
CA ALA A 145 19.26 -4.22 6.47
C ALA A 145 18.84 -4.90 5.16
N PHE A 146 18.68 -4.14 4.07
CA PHE A 146 18.36 -4.67 2.75
C PHE A 146 19.48 -5.58 2.22
N ASN A 147 20.73 -5.12 2.27
CA ASN A 147 21.88 -5.89 1.81
C ASN A 147 22.13 -7.15 2.67
N SER A 148 21.81 -7.13 3.97
CA SER A 148 21.93 -8.30 4.84
C SER A 148 20.85 -9.36 4.57
N ALA A 149 19.64 -8.92 4.19
CA ALA A 149 18.53 -9.82 3.83
C ALA A 149 18.76 -10.56 2.50
N ILE A 150 19.50 -9.94 1.56
CA ILE A 150 19.79 -10.52 0.23
C ILE A 150 20.96 -11.52 0.27
N ARG A 151 21.87 -11.40 1.25
CA ARG A 151 23.06 -12.27 1.35
C ARG A 151 22.82 -13.59 2.09
N ARG A 152 21.62 -13.84 2.54
CA ARG A 152 21.21 -15.12 3.15
C ARG A 152 20.39 -15.95 2.20
#